data_dfa6a1a7fcca13a3afa2157eb114a1bc
#
_entry.id   dfa6a1a7fcca13a3afa2157eb114a1bc
#
_cell.length_a   1.000
_cell.length_b   1.000
_cell.length_c   1.000
_cell.angle_alpha   90.00
_cell.angle_beta   90.00
_cell.angle_gamma   90.00
#
_symmetry.space_group_name_H-M   'P 1'
#
loop_
_entity.id
_entity.type
_entity.pdbx_description
1 polymer ?
#
loop_
_entity_poly.entity_id
_entity_poly.type
_entity_poly.pdbx_seq_one_letter_code
_entity_poly.pdbx_strand_id
1 'polypeptide(L)'
;LFLAPWLLSTSEEEAPLSLVFSDTRVRMKLARTIPWFAAAAFLTLTWLLLTAEIDGTSLAAHEFYGAPILAIVILALTVYAWGKSVDARRGNALMLTTLAVSLGLAWSADSFSLPGDPTLMLTDTISRGALAMFLLTWLVIAIPPTAKLTYDTARKVVPHLRKDGPTARSNAARLRLFGSHLAHLGIILLLLGHVLTTTLVDRADPSHLITLEKDNAVEFNGYEFTFRETVLLAEDDPDYEYNIGNGFAGFVIEVTCDGEKIDEVTPGILRFGWQTTRSEVDRMIRPSGDLIFILDQQQAEISLTSMMQGETDEVSEIRVTVHDLQGSHLVWTGWGLIMLGGVLALTSSDRYRSDEEE
;
A
#
# COMPACT_ATOMS: atom_id res chain seq x y z
N LEU A 1 -9.36 26.96 1.26
CA LEU A 1 -10.07 28.26 1.36
C LEU A 1 -11.57 28.07 1.58
N PHE A 2 -12.25 27.07 0.98
CA PHE A 2 -13.70 26.82 1.15
C PHE A 2 -14.09 26.21 2.51
N LEU A 3 -13.18 25.59 3.24
CA LEU A 3 -13.45 24.95 4.53
C LEU A 3 -13.26 25.90 5.72
N ALA A 4 -12.47 26.96 5.56
CA ALA A 4 -12.21 27.92 6.62
C ALA A 4 -13.47 28.64 7.15
N PRO A 5 -14.41 29.12 6.32
CA PRO A 5 -15.63 29.74 6.80
C PRO A 5 -16.54 28.77 7.58
N TRP A 6 -16.52 27.49 7.21
CA TRP A 6 -17.34 26.44 7.85
C TRP A 6 -16.76 26.00 9.20
N LEU A 7 -15.44 26.02 9.34
CA LEU A 7 -14.77 25.77 10.63
C LEU A 7 -14.94 26.96 11.58
N LEU A 8 -14.97 28.20 11.06
CA LEU A 8 -15.09 29.43 11.84
C LEU A 8 -16.53 29.81 12.20
N SER A 9 -17.54 29.33 11.47
CA SER A 9 -18.96 29.69 11.67
C SER A 9 -19.64 29.02 12.87
N THR A 10 -18.92 28.29 13.72
CA THR A 10 -19.53 27.48 14.79
C THR A 10 -19.20 27.92 16.21
N SER A 11 -18.58 29.08 16.42
CA SER A 11 -18.33 29.58 17.79
C SER A 11 -18.39 31.11 17.89
N GLU A 12 -19.44 31.63 18.48
CA GLU A 12 -19.50 33.01 18.98
C GLU A 12 -18.82 33.18 20.35
N GLU A 13 -18.18 32.14 20.89
CA GLU A 13 -17.39 32.22 22.11
C GLU A 13 -15.93 31.83 21.80
N GLU A 14 -15.00 32.75 22.08
CA GLU A 14 -13.56 32.51 22.05
C GLU A 14 -13.16 31.46 23.10
N ALA A 15 -13.38 30.20 22.82
CA ALA A 15 -12.90 29.12 23.65
C ALA A 15 -11.39 28.96 23.46
N PRO A 16 -10.58 28.93 24.54
CA PRO A 16 -9.14 28.72 24.43
C PRO A 16 -8.86 27.39 23.73
N LEU A 17 -7.76 27.31 22.98
CA LEU A 17 -7.37 26.16 22.13
C LEU A 17 -7.50 24.80 22.87
N SER A 18 -7.32 24.77 24.19
CA SER A 18 -7.51 23.61 25.04
C SER A 18 -8.93 23.03 25.02
N LEU A 19 -9.95 23.88 24.83
CA LEU A 19 -11.35 23.47 24.77
C LEU A 19 -11.74 22.91 23.39
N VAL A 20 -11.08 23.37 22.32
CA VAL A 20 -11.32 22.87 20.95
C VAL A 20 -10.96 21.38 20.85
N PHE A 21 -9.86 20.94 21.47
CA PHE A 21 -9.48 19.54 21.51
C PHE A 21 -10.26 18.70 22.53
N SER A 22 -10.94 19.33 23.49
CA SER A 22 -11.78 18.63 24.47
C SER A 22 -13.17 18.30 23.92
N ASP A 23 -13.70 19.10 22.98
CA ASP A 23 -15.02 18.86 22.39
C ASP A 23 -15.02 17.70 21.42
N THR A 24 -15.75 16.64 21.77
CA THR A 24 -15.92 15.44 20.93
C THR A 24 -16.52 15.76 19.56
N ARG A 25 -17.40 16.76 19.45
CA ARG A 25 -18.02 17.16 18.17
C ARG A 25 -16.98 17.81 17.23
N VAL A 26 -16.12 18.67 17.76
CA VAL A 26 -15.05 19.31 16.99
C VAL A 26 -14.04 18.27 16.51
N ARG A 27 -13.61 17.36 17.40
CA ARG A 27 -12.71 16.27 17.02
C ARG A 27 -13.28 15.38 15.91
N MET A 28 -14.56 15.01 16.03
CA MET A 28 -15.24 14.21 15.01
C MET A 28 -15.39 14.93 13.67
N LYS A 29 -15.63 16.25 13.69
CA LYS A 29 -15.65 17.07 12.46
C LYS A 29 -14.27 17.10 11.82
N LEU A 30 -13.23 17.41 12.58
CA LEU A 30 -11.84 17.41 12.08
C LEU A 30 -11.44 16.05 11.52
N ALA A 31 -11.69 14.97 12.23
CA ALA A 31 -11.37 13.63 11.76
C ALA A 31 -12.11 13.23 10.46
N ARG A 32 -13.25 13.85 10.17
CA ARG A 32 -13.99 13.65 8.91
C ARG A 32 -13.50 14.52 7.77
N THR A 33 -13.05 15.74 8.05
CA THR A 33 -12.66 16.71 7.01
C THR A 33 -11.19 16.61 6.63
N ILE A 34 -10.31 16.32 7.59
CA ILE A 34 -8.86 16.21 7.37
C ILE A 34 -8.52 15.18 6.27
N PRO A 35 -9.08 13.95 6.22
CA PRO A 35 -8.77 13.00 5.16
C PRO A 35 -9.10 13.50 3.75
N TRP A 36 -10.19 14.27 3.59
CA TRP A 36 -10.53 14.87 2.30
C TRP A 36 -9.53 15.94 1.87
N PHE A 37 -9.12 16.76 2.83
CA PHE A 37 -8.08 17.77 2.57
C PHE A 37 -6.74 17.09 2.25
N ALA A 38 -6.38 16.07 2.99
CA ALA A 38 -5.16 15.30 2.76
C ALA A 38 -5.19 14.57 1.40
N ALA A 39 -6.33 14.00 1.01
CA ALA A 39 -6.49 13.39 -0.30
C ALA A 39 -6.33 14.41 -1.44
N ALA A 40 -6.93 15.60 -1.31
CA ALA A 40 -6.77 16.68 -2.28
C ALA A 40 -5.31 17.17 -2.35
N ALA A 41 -4.65 17.31 -1.22
CA ALA A 41 -3.24 17.69 -1.14
C ALA A 41 -2.33 16.63 -1.78
N PHE A 42 -2.61 15.34 -1.53
CA PHE A 42 -1.87 14.23 -2.13
C PHE A 42 -2.04 14.17 -3.66
N LEU A 43 -3.27 14.33 -4.16
CA LEU A 43 -3.54 14.41 -5.61
C LEU A 43 -2.82 15.60 -6.25
N THR A 44 -2.80 16.76 -5.58
CA THR A 44 -2.08 17.95 -6.05
C THR A 44 -0.57 17.68 -6.08
N LEU A 45 -0.02 17.04 -5.04
CA LEU A 45 1.39 16.66 -5.00
C LEU A 45 1.72 15.70 -6.15
N THR A 46 0.90 14.65 -6.33
CA THR A 46 1.07 13.70 -7.44
C THR A 46 1.08 14.41 -8.79
N TRP A 47 0.13 15.33 -9.02
CA TRP A 47 0.08 16.12 -10.23
C TRP A 47 1.34 16.97 -10.44
N LEU A 48 1.79 17.66 -9.40
CA LEU A 48 3.00 18.49 -9.46
C LEU A 48 4.25 17.67 -9.77
N LEU A 49 4.40 16.50 -9.14
CA LEU A 49 5.55 15.62 -9.37
C LEU A 49 5.54 14.99 -10.78
N LEU A 50 4.35 14.66 -11.31
CA LEU A 50 4.21 14.14 -12.68
C LEU A 50 4.47 15.20 -13.75
N THR A 51 4.21 16.48 -13.45
CA THR A 51 4.38 17.57 -14.42
C THR A 51 5.72 18.29 -14.32
N ALA A 52 6.48 18.09 -13.24
CA ALA A 52 7.70 18.84 -12.96
C ALA A 52 8.97 18.28 -13.63
N GLU A 53 8.89 17.23 -14.48
CA GLU A 53 10.04 16.58 -15.13
C GLU A 53 11.24 16.39 -14.17
N ILE A 54 10.96 15.87 -12.98
CA ILE A 54 12.00 15.61 -11.99
C ILE A 54 12.72 14.32 -12.40
N ASP A 55 13.86 14.44 -13.04
CA ASP A 55 14.70 13.32 -13.45
C ASP A 55 15.03 12.39 -12.28
N GLY A 56 14.64 11.10 -12.43
CA GLY A 56 15.11 9.98 -11.60
C GLY A 56 14.71 9.96 -10.12
N THR A 57 14.17 11.05 -9.57
CA THR A 57 13.89 11.20 -8.12
C THR A 57 12.40 11.12 -7.77
N SER A 58 11.52 10.84 -8.72
CA SER A 58 10.06 10.96 -8.54
C SER A 58 9.50 10.07 -7.43
N LEU A 59 10.05 8.86 -7.23
CA LEU A 59 9.56 7.92 -6.22
C LEU A 59 9.96 8.38 -4.81
N ALA A 60 11.23 8.71 -4.60
CA ALA A 60 11.73 9.22 -3.32
C ALA A 60 11.07 10.56 -2.94
N ALA A 61 10.83 11.43 -3.93
CA ALA A 61 10.11 12.69 -3.72
C ALA A 61 8.65 12.45 -3.30
N HIS A 62 7.95 11.48 -3.89
CA HIS A 62 6.60 11.08 -3.48
C HIS A 62 6.56 10.60 -2.04
N GLU A 63 7.51 9.78 -1.65
CA GLU A 63 7.63 9.27 -0.29
C GLU A 63 7.89 10.39 0.71
N PHE A 64 8.86 11.24 0.43
CA PHE A 64 9.22 12.34 1.31
C PHE A 64 8.09 13.37 1.49
N TYR A 65 7.54 13.88 0.39
CA TYR A 65 6.47 14.88 0.45
C TYR A 65 5.10 14.28 0.79
N GLY A 66 4.89 13.00 0.51
CA GLY A 66 3.66 12.28 0.84
C GLY A 66 3.57 11.88 2.31
N ALA A 67 4.70 11.66 2.99
CA ALA A 67 4.73 11.18 4.36
C ALA A 67 4.00 12.11 5.37
N PRO A 68 4.14 13.44 5.36
CA PRO A 68 3.37 14.32 6.24
C PRO A 68 1.85 14.23 5.99
N ILE A 69 1.44 14.08 4.73
CA ILE A 69 0.03 13.95 4.35
C ILE A 69 -0.51 12.62 4.88
N LEU A 70 0.25 11.55 4.72
CA LEU A 70 -0.07 10.23 5.24
C LEU A 70 -0.19 10.24 6.76
N ALA A 71 0.74 10.86 7.46
CA ALA A 71 0.70 11.02 8.92
C ALA A 71 -0.58 11.73 9.39
N ILE A 72 -1.02 12.78 8.70
CA ILE A 72 -2.27 13.50 8.99
C ILE A 72 -3.49 12.59 8.80
N VAL A 73 -3.52 11.77 7.74
CA VAL A 73 -4.61 10.81 7.49
C VAL A 73 -4.67 9.77 8.60
N ILE A 74 -3.53 9.17 8.96
CA ILE A 74 -3.44 8.16 10.01
C ILE A 74 -3.87 8.74 11.35
N LEU A 75 -3.40 9.93 11.70
CA LEU A 75 -3.79 10.63 12.92
C LEU A 75 -5.29 10.88 12.97
N ALA A 76 -5.89 11.35 11.86
CA ALA A 76 -7.32 11.60 11.77
C ALA A 76 -8.14 10.33 11.91
N LEU A 77 -7.73 9.22 11.28
CA LEU A 77 -8.36 7.91 11.42
C LEU A 77 -8.28 7.40 12.87
N THR A 78 -7.14 7.56 13.53
CA THR A 78 -6.93 7.17 14.92
C THR A 78 -7.85 7.95 15.85
N VAL A 79 -7.92 9.27 15.69
CA VAL A 79 -8.83 10.15 16.47
C VAL A 79 -10.29 9.78 16.22
N TYR A 80 -10.67 9.51 14.97
CA TYR A 80 -12.03 9.08 14.62
C TYR A 80 -12.39 7.75 15.28
N ALA A 81 -11.50 6.75 15.20
CA ALA A 81 -11.76 5.43 15.74
C ALA A 81 -11.90 5.44 17.28
N TRP A 82 -10.99 6.09 17.99
CA TRP A 82 -11.01 6.19 19.43
C TRP A 82 -12.09 7.16 19.94
N GLY A 83 -12.42 8.23 19.23
CA GLY A 83 -13.39 9.23 19.63
C GLY A 83 -14.81 8.69 19.87
N LYS A 84 -15.11 7.49 19.37
CA LYS A 84 -16.38 6.77 19.64
C LYS A 84 -16.30 5.83 20.85
N SER A 85 -15.10 5.49 21.30
CA SER A 85 -14.86 4.42 22.29
C SER A 85 -14.47 4.97 23.67
N VAL A 86 -13.93 6.18 23.74
CA VAL A 86 -13.41 6.78 24.98
C VAL A 86 -13.89 8.23 25.12
N ASP A 87 -13.97 8.68 26.38
CA ASP A 87 -14.27 10.09 26.69
C ASP A 87 -13.11 11.02 26.24
N ALA A 88 -13.37 12.34 26.20
CA ALA A 88 -12.43 13.33 25.72
C ALA A 88 -11.10 13.33 26.48
N ARG A 89 -11.14 13.19 27.80
CA ARG A 89 -9.93 13.22 28.65
C ARG A 89 -9.04 12.02 28.39
N ARG A 90 -9.62 10.81 28.35
CA ARG A 90 -8.90 9.57 28.07
C ARG A 90 -8.40 9.56 26.61
N GLY A 91 -9.20 10.05 25.67
CA GLY A 91 -8.81 10.17 24.27
C GLY A 91 -7.61 11.09 24.09
N ASN A 92 -7.59 12.26 24.76
CA ASN A 92 -6.43 13.16 24.69
C ASN A 92 -5.17 12.55 25.34
N ALA A 93 -5.33 11.91 26.50
CA ALA A 93 -4.22 11.19 27.15
C ALA A 93 -3.67 10.08 26.24
N LEU A 94 -4.54 9.28 25.60
CA LEU A 94 -4.16 8.25 24.66
C LEU A 94 -3.37 8.83 23.48
N MET A 95 -3.85 9.94 22.86
CA MET A 95 -3.16 10.57 21.73
C MET A 95 -1.79 11.11 22.13
N LEU A 96 -1.66 11.77 23.28
CA LEU A 96 -0.38 12.27 23.79
C LEU A 96 0.59 11.13 24.09
N THR A 97 0.10 10.07 24.73
CA THR A 97 0.92 8.89 25.00
C THR A 97 1.36 8.22 23.70
N THR A 98 0.46 8.06 22.73
CA THR A 98 0.80 7.49 21.41
C THR A 98 1.85 8.35 20.71
N LEU A 99 1.72 9.68 20.76
CA LEU A 99 2.73 10.59 20.20
C LEU A 99 4.08 10.40 20.87
N ALA A 100 4.13 10.39 22.19
CA ALA A 100 5.38 10.19 22.92
C ALA A 100 6.03 8.83 22.61
N VAL A 101 5.21 7.76 22.58
CA VAL A 101 5.69 6.41 22.23
C VAL A 101 6.17 6.35 20.79
N SER A 102 5.42 6.92 19.83
CA SER A 102 5.81 6.90 18.42
C SER A 102 7.11 7.66 18.15
N LEU A 103 7.34 8.78 18.84
CA LEU A 103 8.60 9.52 18.75
C LEU A 103 9.75 8.75 19.41
N GLY A 104 9.51 8.10 20.56
CA GLY A 104 10.50 7.25 21.23
C GLY A 104 10.91 6.04 20.38
N LEU A 105 9.93 5.36 19.77
CA LEU A 105 10.19 4.23 18.88
C LEU A 105 10.88 4.68 17.57
N ALA A 106 10.49 5.82 17.00
CA ALA A 106 11.16 6.38 15.84
C ALA A 106 12.65 6.72 16.16
N TRP A 107 12.91 7.29 17.34
CA TRP A 107 14.28 7.57 17.78
C TRP A 107 15.13 6.31 17.97
N SER A 108 14.53 5.21 18.36
CA SER A 108 15.20 3.91 18.58
C SER A 108 14.99 2.93 17.43
N ALA A 109 14.60 3.38 16.25
CA ALA A 109 14.26 2.52 15.11
C ALA A 109 15.37 1.54 14.74
N ASP A 110 16.62 1.97 14.79
CA ASP A 110 17.82 1.16 14.49
C ASP A 110 18.03 -0.02 15.47
N SER A 111 17.33 -0.02 16.61
CA SER A 111 17.36 -1.12 17.58
C SER A 111 16.40 -2.25 17.25
N PHE A 112 15.57 -2.08 16.22
CA PHE A 112 14.58 -3.06 15.79
C PHE A 112 15.00 -3.70 14.46
N SER A 113 14.80 -5.02 14.35
CA SER A 113 14.98 -5.73 13.08
C SER A 113 13.78 -5.49 12.18
N LEU A 114 13.71 -4.30 11.56
CA LEU A 114 12.68 -3.97 10.60
C LEU A 114 13.04 -4.59 9.23
N PRO A 115 12.04 -5.00 8.43
CA PRO A 115 12.30 -5.49 7.08
C PRO A 115 12.70 -4.36 6.13
N GLY A 116 13.29 -4.72 4.99
CA GLY A 116 13.68 -3.78 3.95
C GLY A 116 14.95 -2.99 4.31
N ASP A 117 14.94 -1.71 4.02
CA ASP A 117 16.08 -0.80 4.08
C ASP A 117 15.91 0.27 5.19
N PRO A 118 15.67 -0.12 6.46
CA PRO A 118 15.28 0.82 7.52
C PRO A 118 16.37 1.84 7.86
N THR A 119 17.63 1.52 7.60
CA THR A 119 18.78 2.37 7.89
C THR A 119 19.04 3.43 6.84
N LEU A 120 18.46 3.29 5.64
CA LEU A 120 18.58 4.29 4.58
C LEU A 120 17.92 5.60 4.98
N MET A 121 18.60 6.69 4.70
CA MET A 121 18.16 8.03 5.05
C MET A 121 17.18 8.58 4.01
N LEU A 122 16.03 9.07 4.47
CA LEU A 122 15.09 9.85 3.66
C LEU A 122 15.48 11.33 3.58
N THR A 123 16.07 11.84 4.66
CA THR A 123 16.62 13.18 4.77
C THR A 123 17.91 13.11 5.58
N ASP A 124 18.64 14.23 5.72
CA ASP A 124 19.85 14.31 6.54
C ASP A 124 19.65 13.85 8.00
N THR A 125 18.41 13.75 8.47
CA THR A 125 18.08 13.49 9.87
C THR A 125 17.06 12.40 10.12
N ILE A 126 16.35 11.91 9.10
CA ILE A 126 15.26 10.95 9.24
C ILE A 126 15.55 9.74 8.37
N SER A 127 15.68 8.57 9.00
CA SER A 127 15.78 7.28 8.30
C SER A 127 14.39 6.74 7.91
N ARG A 128 14.36 5.82 6.95
CA ARG A 128 13.15 5.08 6.56
C ARG A 128 12.54 4.35 7.75
N GLY A 129 13.38 3.71 8.56
CA GLY A 129 12.97 3.02 9.78
C GLY A 129 12.33 3.95 10.81
N ALA A 130 12.90 5.15 11.01
CA ALA A 130 12.35 6.14 11.94
C ALA A 130 10.94 6.60 11.51
N LEU A 131 10.76 6.95 10.24
CA LEU A 131 9.44 7.32 9.71
C LEU A 131 8.46 6.15 9.79
N ALA A 132 8.88 4.95 9.41
CA ALA A 132 8.05 3.76 9.48
C ALA A 132 7.57 3.47 10.90
N MET A 133 8.47 3.48 11.90
CA MET A 133 8.11 3.23 13.31
C MET A 133 7.11 4.27 13.83
N PHE A 134 7.27 5.53 13.44
CA PHE A 134 6.30 6.56 13.77
C PHE A 134 4.91 6.23 13.19
N LEU A 135 4.83 5.97 11.89
CA LEU A 135 3.56 5.69 11.19
C LEU A 135 2.92 4.38 11.66
N LEU A 136 3.72 3.30 11.80
CA LEU A 136 3.24 2.00 12.27
C LEU A 136 2.63 2.07 13.66
N THR A 137 3.22 2.84 14.57
CA THR A 137 2.68 3.03 15.92
C THR A 137 1.26 3.58 15.89
N TRP A 138 1.00 4.60 15.09
CA TRP A 138 -0.33 5.18 14.94
C TRP A 138 -1.32 4.23 14.26
N LEU A 139 -0.89 3.51 13.23
CA LEU A 139 -1.73 2.53 12.55
C LEU A 139 -2.13 1.38 13.46
N VAL A 140 -1.19 0.82 14.21
CA VAL A 140 -1.44 -0.28 15.14
C VAL A 140 -2.43 0.15 16.23
N ILE A 141 -2.30 1.35 16.78
CA ILE A 141 -3.24 1.90 17.78
C ILE A 141 -4.64 2.13 17.19
N ALA A 142 -4.76 2.41 15.88
CA ALA A 142 -6.06 2.60 15.22
C ALA A 142 -6.80 1.28 14.93
N ILE A 143 -6.11 0.14 14.85
CA ILE A 143 -6.72 -1.16 14.52
C ILE A 143 -7.77 -1.61 15.53
N PRO A 144 -7.52 -1.71 16.85
CA PRO A 144 -8.46 -2.28 17.81
C PRO A 144 -9.82 -1.58 17.82
N PRO A 145 -9.91 -0.25 17.93
CA PRO A 145 -11.21 0.42 17.97
C PRO A 145 -11.94 0.33 16.62
N THR A 146 -11.21 0.36 15.49
CA THR A 146 -11.82 0.26 14.16
C THR A 146 -12.33 -1.15 13.91
N ALA A 147 -11.57 -2.18 14.24
CA ALA A 147 -11.99 -3.57 14.15
C ALA A 147 -13.22 -3.83 15.05
N LYS A 148 -13.22 -3.30 16.27
CA LYS A 148 -14.37 -3.39 17.17
C LYS A 148 -15.61 -2.73 16.57
N LEU A 149 -15.51 -1.52 16.03
CA LEU A 149 -16.62 -0.83 15.38
C LEU A 149 -17.15 -1.61 14.17
N THR A 150 -16.27 -2.18 13.36
CA THR A 150 -16.62 -3.03 12.22
C THR A 150 -17.34 -4.29 12.69
N TYR A 151 -16.81 -4.98 13.70
CA TYR A 151 -17.43 -6.18 14.27
C TYR A 151 -18.80 -5.88 14.88
N ASP A 152 -18.92 -4.83 15.70
CA ASP A 152 -20.18 -4.45 16.37
C ASP A 152 -21.26 -4.10 15.33
N THR A 153 -20.90 -3.46 14.22
CA THR A 153 -21.84 -3.17 13.13
C THR A 153 -22.19 -4.42 12.33
N ALA A 154 -21.22 -5.28 12.00
CA ALA A 154 -21.46 -6.56 11.34
C ALA A 154 -22.44 -7.43 12.12
N ARG A 155 -22.21 -7.55 13.44
CA ARG A 155 -23.08 -8.33 14.34
C ARG A 155 -24.52 -7.81 14.36
N LYS A 156 -24.75 -6.52 14.15
CA LYS A 156 -26.09 -5.92 14.06
C LYS A 156 -26.74 -6.10 12.68
N VAL A 157 -25.93 -6.11 11.62
CA VAL A 157 -26.43 -6.20 10.24
C VAL A 157 -26.76 -7.62 9.82
N VAL A 158 -25.87 -8.58 10.09
CA VAL A 158 -26.00 -9.97 9.60
C VAL A 158 -27.34 -10.65 9.99
N PRO A 159 -27.83 -10.59 11.22
CA PRO A 159 -29.11 -11.21 11.57
C PRO A 159 -30.31 -10.59 10.83
N HIS A 160 -30.27 -9.27 10.59
CA HIS A 160 -31.36 -8.57 9.90
C HIS A 160 -31.35 -8.87 8.39
N LEU A 161 -30.16 -9.01 7.79
CA LEU A 161 -30.05 -9.44 6.39
C LEU A 161 -30.62 -10.84 6.17
N ARG A 162 -30.44 -11.73 7.13
CA ARG A 162 -30.99 -13.10 7.06
C ARG A 162 -32.52 -13.12 7.20
N LYS A 163 -33.09 -12.23 8.01
CA LYS A 163 -34.54 -12.19 8.30
C LYS A 163 -35.30 -11.41 7.24
N ASP A 164 -34.85 -10.20 6.91
CA ASP A 164 -35.64 -9.23 6.13
C ASP A 164 -35.11 -9.08 4.70
N GLY A 165 -33.96 -9.71 4.39
CA GLY A 165 -33.25 -9.60 3.12
C GLY A 165 -32.48 -8.26 2.98
N PRO A 166 -31.59 -8.17 1.99
CA PRO A 166 -30.74 -6.99 1.80
C PRO A 166 -31.52 -5.77 1.27
N THR A 167 -32.73 -6.01 0.75
CA THR A 167 -33.57 -4.99 0.10
C THR A 167 -34.47 -4.22 1.07
N ALA A 168 -34.60 -4.67 2.32
CA ALA A 168 -35.44 -3.97 3.29
C ALA A 168 -34.86 -2.57 3.61
N ARG A 169 -35.72 -1.55 3.57
CA ARG A 169 -35.36 -0.14 3.84
C ARG A 169 -34.65 0.04 5.20
N SER A 170 -35.09 -0.71 6.21
CA SER A 170 -34.47 -0.72 7.55
C SER A 170 -33.00 -1.20 7.55
N ASN A 171 -32.58 -1.96 6.54
CA ASN A 171 -31.23 -2.51 6.43
C ASN A 171 -30.28 -1.59 5.65
N ALA A 172 -30.78 -0.68 4.81
CA ALA A 172 -29.96 0.22 4.01
C ALA A 172 -29.04 1.09 4.89
N ALA A 173 -29.57 1.74 5.92
CA ALA A 173 -28.76 2.56 6.83
C ALA A 173 -27.72 1.75 7.62
N ARG A 174 -28.05 0.51 7.98
CA ARG A 174 -27.13 -0.40 8.68
C ARG A 174 -26.02 -0.88 7.76
N LEU A 175 -26.35 -1.24 6.52
CA LEU A 175 -25.36 -1.62 5.49
C LEU A 175 -24.41 -0.47 5.17
N ARG A 176 -24.94 0.74 5.02
CA ARG A 176 -24.12 1.93 4.81
C ARG A 176 -23.13 2.17 5.95
N LEU A 177 -23.60 2.04 7.20
CA LEU A 177 -22.74 2.20 8.36
C LEU A 177 -21.67 1.10 8.44
N PHE A 178 -22.06 -0.15 8.20
CA PHE A 178 -21.13 -1.29 8.15
C PHE A 178 -20.11 -1.11 7.03
N GLY A 179 -20.53 -0.78 5.81
CA GLY A 179 -19.65 -0.50 4.69
C GLY A 179 -18.63 0.60 4.98
N SER A 180 -19.09 1.69 5.65
CA SER A 180 -18.19 2.76 6.07
C SER A 180 -17.13 2.28 7.08
N HIS A 181 -17.48 1.47 8.07
CA HIS A 181 -16.49 0.95 9.03
C HIS A 181 -15.55 -0.07 8.40
N LEU A 182 -16.07 -0.89 7.49
CA LEU A 182 -15.25 -1.84 6.71
C LEU A 182 -14.22 -1.11 5.85
N ALA A 183 -14.62 -0.04 5.17
CA ALA A 183 -13.72 0.79 4.38
C ALA A 183 -12.63 1.46 5.26
N HIS A 184 -12.99 1.96 6.46
CA HIS A 184 -11.99 2.52 7.38
C HIS A 184 -10.96 1.47 7.84
N LEU A 185 -11.41 0.25 8.15
CA LEU A 185 -10.50 -0.85 8.47
C LEU A 185 -9.60 -1.18 7.27
N GLY A 186 -10.18 -1.21 6.07
CA GLY A 186 -9.44 -1.41 4.82
C GLY A 186 -8.36 -0.35 4.60
N ILE A 187 -8.67 0.92 4.84
CA ILE A 187 -7.70 2.02 4.73
C ILE A 187 -6.53 1.81 5.71
N ILE A 188 -6.81 1.44 6.96
CA ILE A 188 -5.75 1.20 7.95
C ILE A 188 -4.83 0.05 7.53
N LEU A 189 -5.40 -1.08 7.05
CA LEU A 189 -4.61 -2.21 6.59
C LEU A 189 -3.80 -1.88 5.32
N LEU A 190 -4.41 -1.15 4.38
CA LEU A 190 -3.71 -0.70 3.17
C LEU A 190 -2.53 0.20 3.53
N LEU A 191 -2.72 1.17 4.42
CA LEU A 191 -1.66 2.07 4.86
C LEU A 191 -0.56 1.33 5.64
N LEU A 192 -0.94 0.33 6.46
CA LEU A 192 0.01 -0.52 7.16
C LEU A 192 0.89 -1.30 6.16
N GLY A 193 0.25 -1.93 5.18
CA GLY A 193 0.97 -2.60 4.10
C GLY A 193 1.83 -1.64 3.27
N HIS A 194 1.33 -0.43 2.97
CA HIS A 194 2.08 0.59 2.25
C HIS A 194 3.35 1.03 3.02
N VAL A 195 3.27 1.26 4.32
CA VAL A 195 4.46 1.58 5.12
C VAL A 195 5.50 0.46 5.06
N LEU A 196 5.06 -0.80 5.15
CA LEU A 196 5.96 -1.96 5.09
C LEU A 196 6.60 -2.16 3.70
N THR A 197 5.84 -1.93 2.61
CA THR A 197 6.28 -2.25 1.25
C THR A 197 6.86 -1.07 0.47
N THR A 198 6.71 0.15 0.98
CA THR A 198 7.14 1.38 0.28
C THR A 198 7.99 2.26 1.17
N THR A 199 7.56 2.56 2.41
CA THR A 199 8.37 3.40 3.30
C THR A 199 9.65 2.69 3.75
N LEU A 200 9.56 1.39 4.07
CA LEU A 200 10.70 0.59 4.51
C LEU A 200 11.57 0.06 3.36
N VAL A 201 11.07 -0.05 2.14
CA VAL A 201 11.81 -0.59 0.99
C VAL A 201 12.18 0.53 0.04
N ASP A 202 13.47 0.75 -0.18
CA ASP A 202 13.95 1.67 -1.22
C ASP A 202 14.02 0.97 -2.57
N ARG A 203 13.00 1.17 -3.39
CA ARG A 203 12.93 0.55 -4.72
C ARG A 203 13.99 1.07 -5.70
N ALA A 204 14.70 2.12 -5.36
CA ALA A 204 15.77 2.68 -6.17
C ALA A 204 17.17 2.26 -5.67
N ASP A 205 17.26 1.52 -4.56
CA ASP A 205 18.54 1.08 -4.03
C ASP A 205 19.21 0.07 -4.99
N PRO A 206 20.43 0.36 -5.47
CA PRO A 206 21.18 -0.55 -6.34
C PRO A 206 21.46 -1.93 -5.70
N SER A 207 21.44 -2.06 -4.38
CA SER A 207 21.67 -3.35 -3.70
C SER A 207 20.60 -4.39 -4.01
N HIS A 208 19.43 -3.97 -4.49
CA HIS A 208 18.35 -4.87 -4.95
C HIS A 208 18.62 -5.44 -6.34
N LEU A 209 19.56 -4.88 -7.11
CA LEU A 209 19.94 -5.39 -8.42
C LEU A 209 20.99 -6.48 -8.27
N ILE A 210 20.63 -7.71 -8.58
CA ILE A 210 21.50 -8.87 -8.58
C ILE A 210 21.81 -9.33 -10.01
N THR A 211 23.02 -9.84 -10.22
CA THR A 211 23.43 -10.46 -11.48
C THR A 211 23.40 -11.97 -11.28
N LEU A 212 22.68 -12.68 -12.13
CA LEU A 212 22.55 -14.13 -12.11
C LEU A 212 23.24 -14.70 -13.35
N GLU A 213 24.34 -15.41 -13.15
CA GLU A 213 24.95 -16.23 -14.18
C GLU A 213 24.21 -17.55 -14.30
N LYS A 214 24.15 -18.11 -15.50
CA LYS A 214 23.47 -19.38 -15.74
C LYS A 214 24.06 -20.50 -14.88
N ASP A 215 23.17 -21.24 -14.21
CA ASP A 215 23.48 -22.37 -13.31
C ASP A 215 24.38 -22.01 -12.11
N ASN A 216 24.58 -20.73 -11.82
CA ASN A 216 25.30 -20.27 -10.65
C ASN A 216 24.32 -19.64 -9.63
N ALA A 217 24.31 -20.17 -8.40
CA ALA A 217 23.42 -19.68 -7.36
C ALA A 217 23.95 -18.40 -6.72
N VAL A 218 23.07 -17.41 -6.55
CA VAL A 218 23.35 -16.15 -5.85
C VAL A 218 22.44 -16.03 -4.64
N GLU A 219 23.01 -15.80 -3.46
CA GLU A 219 22.27 -15.60 -2.23
C GLU A 219 21.80 -14.15 -2.09
N PHE A 220 20.51 -13.98 -1.79
CA PHE A 220 19.91 -12.70 -1.46
C PHE A 220 18.75 -12.87 -0.48
N ASN A 221 18.75 -12.14 0.64
CA ASN A 221 17.73 -12.19 1.69
C ASN A 221 17.37 -13.59 2.22
N GLY A 222 18.37 -14.48 2.32
CA GLY A 222 18.18 -15.83 2.82
C GLY A 222 17.59 -16.83 1.81
N TYR A 223 17.54 -16.44 0.54
CA TYR A 223 17.19 -17.28 -0.60
C TYR A 223 18.37 -17.38 -1.54
N GLU A 224 18.47 -18.51 -2.24
CA GLU A 224 19.40 -18.68 -3.35
C GLU A 224 18.62 -18.63 -4.66
N PHE A 225 19.07 -17.83 -5.61
CA PHE A 225 18.50 -17.67 -6.94
C PHE A 225 19.42 -18.23 -7.99
N THR A 226 18.89 -19.09 -8.85
CA THR A 226 19.67 -19.70 -9.92
C THR A 226 18.95 -19.49 -11.25
N PHE A 227 19.58 -18.76 -12.18
CA PHE A 227 19.08 -18.65 -13.54
C PHE A 227 19.29 -19.98 -14.28
N ARG A 228 18.23 -20.59 -14.82
CA ARG A 228 18.27 -21.91 -15.46
C ARG A 228 18.22 -21.82 -16.97
N GLU A 229 17.23 -21.19 -17.53
CA GLU A 229 17.01 -21.16 -18.96
C GLU A 229 16.25 -19.93 -19.44
N THR A 230 16.29 -19.72 -20.75
CA THR A 230 15.52 -18.68 -21.45
C THR A 230 14.33 -19.32 -22.15
N VAL A 231 13.13 -18.82 -21.92
CA VAL A 231 11.89 -19.26 -22.58
C VAL A 231 11.47 -18.22 -23.60
N LEU A 232 11.23 -18.64 -24.83
CA LEU A 232 10.76 -17.78 -25.92
C LEU A 232 9.41 -18.29 -26.40
N LEU A 233 8.35 -17.50 -26.24
CA LEU A 233 6.98 -17.85 -26.63
C LEU A 233 6.51 -16.86 -27.72
N ALA A 234 6.03 -17.38 -28.84
CA ALA A 234 5.33 -16.60 -29.85
C ALA A 234 3.84 -16.50 -29.51
N GLU A 235 3.10 -15.56 -30.10
CA GLU A 235 1.65 -15.36 -29.86
C GLU A 235 0.81 -16.62 -30.17
N ASP A 236 1.25 -17.44 -31.12
CA ASP A 236 0.60 -18.67 -31.54
C ASP A 236 1.06 -19.91 -30.75
N ASP A 237 1.98 -19.73 -29.79
CA ASP A 237 2.42 -20.81 -28.91
C ASP A 237 1.29 -21.20 -27.93
N PRO A 238 0.98 -22.50 -27.75
CA PRO A 238 -0.03 -22.94 -26.79
C PRO A 238 0.28 -22.57 -25.34
N ASP A 239 1.54 -22.35 -25.00
CA ASP A 239 1.97 -21.94 -23.67
C ASP A 239 1.98 -20.41 -23.48
N TYR A 240 1.59 -19.63 -24.51
CA TYR A 240 1.47 -18.17 -24.43
C TYR A 240 0.17 -17.78 -23.71
N GLU A 241 0.25 -17.50 -22.43
CA GLU A 241 -0.91 -17.18 -21.58
C GLU A 241 -1.29 -15.70 -21.54
N TYR A 242 -0.53 -14.82 -22.22
CA TYR A 242 -0.75 -13.38 -22.17
C TYR A 242 -1.87 -12.95 -23.13
N ASN A 243 -2.81 -12.14 -22.62
CA ASN A 243 -3.91 -11.59 -23.45
C ASN A 243 -3.49 -10.37 -24.29
N ILE A 244 -2.22 -9.96 -24.21
CA ILE A 244 -1.66 -8.77 -24.85
C ILE A 244 -0.25 -9.06 -25.33
N GLY A 245 0.21 -8.32 -26.33
CA GLY A 245 1.53 -8.54 -26.92
C GLY A 245 1.52 -9.60 -28.01
N ASN A 246 2.66 -9.81 -28.67
CA ASN A 246 2.83 -10.78 -29.75
C ASN A 246 4.11 -11.62 -29.59
N GLY A 247 4.57 -11.77 -28.36
CA GLY A 247 5.68 -12.62 -27.98
C GLY A 247 6.13 -12.32 -26.57
N PHE A 248 6.70 -13.34 -25.93
CA PHE A 248 7.26 -13.25 -24.59
C PHE A 248 8.64 -13.89 -24.57
N ALA A 249 9.58 -13.21 -23.93
CA ALA A 249 10.88 -13.75 -23.60
C ALA A 249 11.04 -13.75 -22.09
N GLY A 250 11.05 -14.94 -21.50
CA GLY A 250 11.16 -15.13 -20.05
C GLY A 250 12.49 -15.75 -19.65
N PHE A 251 12.87 -15.54 -18.39
CA PHE A 251 14.09 -16.10 -17.79
C PHE A 251 13.70 -16.89 -16.55
N VAL A 252 13.84 -18.21 -16.63
CA VAL A 252 13.48 -19.11 -15.53
C VAL A 252 14.50 -19.00 -14.41
N ILE A 253 14.04 -18.59 -13.24
CA ILE A 253 14.84 -18.47 -12.03
C ILE A 253 14.30 -19.44 -11.01
N GLU A 254 15.09 -20.43 -10.63
CA GLU A 254 14.82 -21.34 -9.54
C GLU A 254 15.13 -20.65 -8.23
N VAL A 255 14.19 -20.74 -7.28
CA VAL A 255 14.33 -20.18 -5.93
C VAL A 255 14.48 -21.33 -4.95
N THR A 256 15.60 -21.34 -4.21
CA THR A 256 15.86 -22.33 -3.17
C THR A 256 16.01 -21.67 -1.80
N CYS A 257 15.67 -22.40 -0.75
CA CYS A 257 15.89 -22.00 0.62
C CYS A 257 16.39 -23.24 1.40
N ASP A 258 17.48 -23.09 2.14
CA ASP A 258 18.12 -24.19 2.87
C ASP A 258 18.42 -25.44 1.98
N GLY A 259 18.69 -25.20 0.68
CA GLY A 259 19.00 -26.24 -0.30
C GLY A 259 17.78 -26.97 -0.87
N GLU A 260 16.55 -26.58 -0.51
CA GLU A 260 15.32 -27.11 -1.10
C GLU A 260 14.73 -26.10 -2.09
N LYS A 261 14.32 -26.58 -3.28
CA LYS A 261 13.58 -25.78 -4.25
C LYS A 261 12.20 -25.46 -3.67
N ILE A 262 11.89 -24.18 -3.53
CA ILE A 262 10.63 -23.70 -2.97
C ILE A 262 9.69 -23.11 -4.02
N ASP A 263 10.26 -22.51 -5.09
CA ASP A 263 9.49 -21.90 -6.17
C ASP A 263 10.32 -21.81 -7.46
N GLU A 264 9.64 -21.40 -8.53
CA GLU A 264 10.23 -21.06 -9.81
C GLU A 264 9.48 -19.85 -10.35
N VAL A 265 10.22 -18.82 -10.74
CA VAL A 265 9.67 -17.59 -11.30
C VAL A 265 10.24 -17.32 -12.68
N THR A 266 9.44 -16.70 -13.54
CA THR A 266 9.82 -16.43 -14.92
C THR A 266 9.57 -14.97 -15.29
N PRO A 267 10.30 -14.01 -14.68
CA PRO A 267 10.23 -12.62 -15.12
C PRO A 267 10.66 -12.52 -16.57
N GLY A 268 10.08 -11.58 -17.32
CA GLY A 268 10.31 -11.54 -18.76
C GLY A 268 10.05 -10.20 -19.40
N ILE A 269 10.02 -10.23 -20.72
CA ILE A 269 9.74 -9.09 -21.58
C ILE A 269 8.63 -9.47 -22.56
N LEU A 270 7.52 -8.74 -22.52
CA LEU A 270 6.46 -8.80 -23.51
C LEU A 270 6.79 -7.88 -24.69
N ARG A 271 6.64 -8.39 -25.90
CA ARG A 271 6.83 -7.66 -27.15
C ARG A 271 5.49 -7.19 -27.71
N PHE A 272 5.44 -5.94 -28.17
CA PHE A 272 4.30 -5.34 -28.84
C PHE A 272 4.71 -4.84 -30.23
N GLY A 273 4.40 -5.60 -31.26
CA GLY A 273 4.80 -5.29 -32.62
C GLY A 273 6.32 -5.33 -32.79
N TRP A 274 6.88 -4.36 -33.55
CA TRP A 274 8.29 -4.39 -33.96
C TRP A 274 9.23 -3.56 -33.07
N GLN A 275 8.70 -2.67 -32.24
CA GLN A 275 9.54 -1.65 -31.58
C GLN A 275 9.21 -1.40 -30.10
N THR A 276 8.20 -2.00 -29.56
CA THR A 276 7.78 -1.73 -28.17
C THR A 276 7.85 -3.00 -27.34
N THR A 277 8.56 -2.91 -26.24
CA THR A 277 8.66 -3.96 -25.23
C THR A 277 8.18 -3.46 -23.89
N ARG A 278 7.76 -4.36 -23.03
CA ARG A 278 7.36 -4.09 -21.65
C ARG A 278 7.94 -5.17 -20.75
N SER A 279 8.56 -4.76 -19.65
CA SER A 279 8.96 -5.71 -18.62
C SER A 279 7.71 -6.37 -18.03
N GLU A 280 7.74 -7.69 -17.95
CA GLU A 280 6.76 -8.50 -17.24
C GLU A 280 7.39 -8.98 -15.94
N VAL A 281 6.74 -8.59 -14.85
CA VAL A 281 7.20 -8.86 -13.50
C VAL A 281 6.63 -10.19 -13.06
N ASP A 282 7.46 -11.04 -12.47
CA ASP A 282 6.99 -12.23 -11.79
C ASP A 282 7.23 -12.17 -10.29
N ARG A 283 6.55 -13.01 -9.52
CA ARG A 283 6.57 -12.95 -8.06
C ARG A 283 6.43 -14.32 -7.40
N MET A 284 7.18 -14.52 -6.35
CA MET A 284 6.95 -15.60 -5.40
C MET A 284 6.05 -15.12 -4.27
N ILE A 285 4.90 -15.78 -4.07
CA ILE A 285 3.94 -15.46 -3.01
C ILE A 285 4.31 -16.21 -1.73
N ARG A 286 4.55 -15.46 -0.65
CA ARG A 286 4.90 -16.02 0.66
C ARG A 286 3.92 -15.56 1.74
N PRO A 287 3.77 -16.28 2.86
CA PRO A 287 2.90 -15.85 3.97
C PRO A 287 3.27 -14.47 4.54
N SER A 288 4.54 -14.09 4.51
CA SER A 288 5.03 -12.79 4.99
C SER A 288 4.81 -11.65 3.99
N GLY A 289 4.60 -11.95 2.71
CA GLY A 289 4.48 -10.99 1.61
C GLY A 289 5.17 -11.51 0.34
N ASP A 290 5.11 -10.72 -0.73
CA ASP A 290 5.61 -11.11 -2.04
C ASP A 290 7.11 -10.80 -2.19
N LEU A 291 7.82 -11.68 -2.87
CA LEU A 291 9.13 -11.42 -3.44
C LEU A 291 8.93 -11.13 -4.93
N ILE A 292 9.33 -9.96 -5.40
CA ILE A 292 9.07 -9.49 -6.76
C ILE A 292 10.37 -9.47 -7.56
N PHE A 293 10.31 -10.01 -8.78
CA PHE A 293 11.43 -10.10 -9.71
C PHE A 293 11.17 -9.22 -10.94
N ILE A 294 12.05 -8.26 -11.17
CA ILE A 294 11.96 -7.30 -12.28
C ILE A 294 13.25 -7.37 -13.06
N LEU A 295 13.19 -7.72 -14.35
CA LEU A 295 14.38 -7.71 -15.19
C LEU A 295 14.92 -6.30 -15.45
N ASP A 296 16.23 -6.17 -15.50
CA ASP A 296 16.88 -5.04 -16.19
C ASP A 296 16.59 -5.18 -17.69
N GLN A 297 15.53 -4.47 -18.13
CA GLN A 297 15.00 -4.58 -19.49
C GLN A 297 16.08 -4.31 -20.54
N GLN A 298 16.93 -3.31 -20.31
CA GLN A 298 17.97 -2.93 -21.28
C GLN A 298 19.01 -4.04 -21.44
N GLN A 299 19.49 -4.61 -20.35
CA GLN A 299 20.45 -5.70 -20.37
C GLN A 299 19.85 -6.96 -21.01
N ALA A 300 18.61 -7.31 -20.65
CA ALA A 300 17.92 -8.46 -21.18
C ALA A 300 17.65 -8.33 -22.68
N GLU A 301 17.27 -7.17 -23.19
CA GLU A 301 17.08 -6.91 -24.63
C GLU A 301 18.38 -7.04 -25.42
N ILE A 302 19.50 -6.57 -24.87
CA ILE A 302 20.83 -6.73 -25.48
C ILE A 302 21.19 -8.22 -25.60
N SER A 303 21.05 -8.96 -24.50
CA SER A 303 21.38 -10.39 -24.47
C SER A 303 20.51 -11.22 -25.44
N LEU A 304 19.20 -10.94 -25.47
CA LEU A 304 18.28 -11.58 -26.42
C LEU A 304 18.61 -11.22 -27.87
N THR A 305 18.98 -9.99 -28.15
CA THR A 305 19.37 -9.54 -29.50
C THR A 305 20.63 -10.26 -29.98
N SER A 306 21.66 -10.35 -29.14
CA SER A 306 22.88 -11.08 -29.46
C SER A 306 22.62 -12.58 -29.72
N MET A 307 21.76 -13.19 -28.94
CA MET A 307 21.32 -14.58 -29.15
C MET A 307 20.56 -14.73 -30.49
N MET A 308 19.62 -13.83 -30.79
CA MET A 308 18.82 -13.87 -32.03
C MET A 308 19.68 -13.59 -33.29
N GLN A 309 20.78 -12.86 -33.15
CA GLN A 309 21.75 -12.60 -34.25
C GLN A 309 22.78 -13.74 -34.42
N GLY A 310 22.73 -14.74 -33.54
CA GLY A 310 23.66 -15.86 -33.58
C GLY A 310 25.08 -15.51 -33.11
N GLU A 311 25.23 -14.41 -32.37
CA GLU A 311 26.49 -14.04 -31.74
C GLU A 311 26.78 -14.90 -30.51
N THR A 312 25.72 -15.33 -29.82
CA THR A 312 25.76 -16.25 -28.69
C THR A 312 24.73 -17.37 -28.89
N ASP A 313 25.04 -18.58 -28.45
CA ASP A 313 24.12 -19.72 -28.52
C ASP A 313 23.02 -19.63 -27.45
N GLU A 314 23.30 -18.96 -26.35
CA GLU A 314 22.38 -18.81 -25.20
C GLU A 314 22.68 -17.53 -24.42
N VAL A 315 21.71 -17.13 -23.57
CA VAL A 315 21.92 -16.07 -22.58
C VAL A 315 22.67 -16.65 -21.39
N SER A 316 23.86 -16.15 -21.11
CA SER A 316 24.72 -16.64 -20.02
C SER A 316 24.53 -15.90 -18.70
N GLU A 317 23.96 -14.68 -18.75
CA GLU A 317 23.84 -13.78 -17.61
C GLU A 317 22.58 -12.91 -17.73
N ILE A 318 21.89 -12.69 -16.61
CA ILE A 318 20.77 -11.74 -16.51
C ILE A 318 20.95 -10.85 -15.29
N ARG A 319 20.38 -9.64 -15.36
CA ARG A 319 20.24 -8.76 -14.19
C ARG A 319 18.81 -8.66 -13.77
N VAL A 320 18.56 -8.84 -12.47
CA VAL A 320 17.22 -8.86 -11.89
C VAL A 320 17.21 -7.98 -10.65
N THR A 321 16.26 -7.07 -10.58
CA THR A 321 15.96 -6.36 -9.34
C THR A 321 15.00 -7.19 -8.52
N VAL A 322 15.36 -7.50 -7.27
CA VAL A 322 14.56 -8.31 -6.36
C VAL A 322 14.10 -7.45 -5.20
N HIS A 323 12.79 -7.31 -5.03
CA HIS A 323 12.20 -6.59 -3.90
C HIS A 323 11.47 -7.54 -2.96
N ASP A 324 11.86 -7.53 -1.68
CA ASP A 324 11.15 -8.21 -0.61
C ASP A 324 10.07 -7.30 -0.03
N LEU A 325 8.82 -7.53 -0.43
CA LEU A 325 7.67 -6.72 -0.04
C LEU A 325 6.90 -7.36 1.11
N GLN A 326 7.50 -7.40 2.29
CA GLN A 326 6.82 -7.91 3.48
C GLN A 326 5.57 -7.11 3.80
N GLY A 327 4.44 -7.82 4.01
CA GLY A 327 3.15 -7.17 4.28
C GLY A 327 2.35 -6.74 3.04
N SER A 328 2.77 -7.11 1.82
CA SER A 328 2.02 -6.84 0.58
C SER A 328 0.56 -7.34 0.64
N HIS A 329 0.30 -8.46 1.32
CA HIS A 329 -1.05 -8.99 1.52
C HIS A 329 -1.98 -8.02 2.27
N LEU A 330 -1.42 -7.15 3.14
CA LEU A 330 -2.21 -6.13 3.83
C LEU A 330 -2.69 -5.05 2.86
N VAL A 331 -1.88 -4.72 1.83
CA VAL A 331 -2.28 -3.80 0.76
C VAL A 331 -3.48 -4.36 0.01
N TRP A 332 -3.39 -5.62 -0.45
CA TRP A 332 -4.47 -6.27 -1.21
C TRP A 332 -5.73 -6.49 -0.36
N THR A 333 -5.56 -6.94 0.88
CA THR A 333 -6.68 -7.11 1.82
C THR A 333 -7.34 -5.77 2.11
N GLY A 334 -6.56 -4.73 2.38
CA GLY A 334 -7.05 -3.37 2.61
C GLY A 334 -7.84 -2.84 1.40
N TRP A 335 -7.32 -3.02 0.20
CA TRP A 335 -7.98 -2.66 -1.06
C TRP A 335 -9.33 -3.38 -1.21
N GLY A 336 -9.35 -4.69 -1.03
CA GLY A 336 -10.57 -5.49 -1.09
C GLY A 336 -11.64 -5.02 -0.10
N LEU A 337 -11.25 -4.70 1.14
CA LEU A 337 -12.17 -4.18 2.16
C LEU A 337 -12.70 -2.77 1.82
N ILE A 338 -11.88 -1.90 1.24
CA ILE A 338 -12.30 -0.57 0.77
C ILE A 338 -13.35 -0.72 -0.34
N MET A 339 -13.08 -1.55 -1.33
CA MET A 339 -14.00 -1.78 -2.45
C MET A 339 -15.32 -2.37 -1.97
N LEU A 340 -15.28 -3.41 -1.14
CA LEU A 340 -16.47 -4.03 -0.57
C LEU A 340 -17.26 -3.02 0.27
N GLY A 341 -16.57 -2.28 1.14
CA GLY A 341 -17.17 -1.24 1.97
C GLY A 341 -17.83 -0.14 1.15
N GLY A 342 -17.19 0.29 0.07
CA GLY A 342 -17.71 1.27 -0.88
C GLY A 342 -18.98 0.77 -1.59
N VAL A 343 -18.97 -0.45 -2.10
CA VAL A 343 -20.15 -1.07 -2.74
C VAL A 343 -21.32 -1.15 -1.77
N LEU A 344 -21.09 -1.63 -0.52
CA LEU A 344 -22.13 -1.70 0.49
C LEU A 344 -22.69 -0.32 0.85
N ALA A 345 -21.85 0.71 0.89
CA ALA A 345 -22.28 2.08 1.19
C ALA A 345 -23.09 2.70 0.04
N LEU A 346 -22.68 2.49 -1.21
CA LEU A 346 -23.34 3.04 -2.40
C LEU A 346 -24.69 2.36 -2.69
N THR A 347 -24.74 1.04 -2.69
CA THR A 347 -25.99 0.28 -2.96
C THR A 347 -27.09 0.57 -1.98
N SER A 348 -26.76 1.06 -0.78
CA SER A 348 -27.73 1.48 0.22
C SER A 348 -28.19 2.95 0.07
N SER A 349 -27.47 3.76 -0.70
CA SER A 349 -27.76 5.21 -0.85
C SER A 349 -28.82 5.49 -1.90
N ASP A 350 -28.80 4.78 -3.04
CA ASP A 350 -29.73 5.02 -4.15
C ASP A 350 -31.19 4.70 -3.80
N ARG A 351 -31.40 3.77 -2.88
CA ARG A 351 -32.74 3.40 -2.40
C ARG A 351 -33.39 4.43 -1.47
N TYR A 352 -32.60 5.33 -0.89
CA TYR A 352 -33.10 6.40 -0.02
C TYR A 352 -33.61 7.59 -0.83
N ARG A 353 -33.09 7.78 -2.06
CA ARG A 353 -33.37 8.93 -2.92
C ARG A 353 -34.62 8.73 -3.77
N SER A 354 -34.92 7.50 -4.19
CA SER A 354 -36.11 7.18 -5.00
C SER A 354 -37.43 7.34 -4.24
N ASP A 355 -37.40 7.37 -2.90
CA ASP A 355 -38.62 7.44 -2.08
C ASP A 355 -38.93 8.87 -1.57
N GLU A 356 -38.07 9.86 -1.84
CA GLU A 356 -38.34 11.28 -1.61
C GLU A 356 -38.99 11.97 -2.83
N GLU A 357 -39.01 11.27 -3.98
CA GLU A 357 -39.58 11.76 -5.25
C GLU A 357 -40.97 11.16 -5.53
N GLU A 358 -41.51 10.23 -4.72
CA GLU A 358 -42.90 9.76 -4.73
C GLU A 358 -43.71 10.41 -3.60
#